data_37ea3c456d5c5540ae9c014f996d5796
#
_entry.id   37ea3c456d5c5540ae9c014f996d5796
#
_cell.length_a   1.000
_cell.length_b   1.000
_cell.length_c   1.000
_cell.angle_alpha   90.00
_cell.angle_beta   90.00
_cell.angle_gamma   90.00
#
_symmetry.space_group_name_H-M   'P 1'
#
loop_
_entity.id
_entity.type
_entity.pdbx_description
1 polymer ?
#
loop_
_entity_poly.entity_id
_entity_poly.type
_entity_poly.pdbx_seq_one_letter_code
_entity_poly.pdbx_strand_id
1 'polypeptide(L)'
;MTWTNKIKSFNYYIFILLPLALILSNAVANFIVFYISLIGIYETAKGRTYHFFKNNFIKIFILFCIFITLNSLILNSGFLSLKSSILFIRYLFFVLGIWSMIKDNEVKLFNFFKFYTVILIFLFIDANFQLFNHGKNLIGYNSYLFQNNRISSFFNSELILGSYVEKFSIICICYLTIFKNKTSKKIIFFILFFTLEICLISGERRAFYSFLIFTFFYIFFIFNINNKIKIFLTVLTISTLSILTFLSSNLKNRTILDTYNSLSETGYTYFSTGHYQHFKNAIELFKEKPFTGHGSNSFRLNCERIDHKFNIHGCSTHPHNIVSQFLAEKGLVGLIFLLTFYSSLLYGVVLNLKKNNLNKKNILILISIIIFFNPFFPSGNFYNSWVNNIASIIFIFLLIKKRETHV
;
A
#
# COMPACT_ATOMS: atom_id res chain seq x y z
N MET A 1 -11.02 -30.60 -21.17
CA MET A 1 -10.19 -29.72 -20.34
C MET A 1 -9.35 -30.60 -19.42
N THR A 2 -8.02 -30.61 -19.57
CA THR A 2 -7.16 -31.48 -18.75
C THR A 2 -7.21 -31.09 -17.26
N TRP A 3 -6.97 -32.05 -16.37
CA TRP A 3 -6.92 -31.83 -14.90
C TRP A 3 -6.02 -30.65 -14.52
N THR A 4 -4.86 -30.54 -15.17
CA THR A 4 -3.91 -29.42 -14.98
C THR A 4 -4.51 -28.05 -15.31
N ASN A 5 -5.36 -27.96 -16.33
CA ASN A 5 -6.03 -26.71 -16.69
C ASN A 5 -7.14 -26.33 -15.70
N LYS A 6 -7.84 -27.31 -15.12
CA LYS A 6 -8.83 -27.06 -14.06
C LYS A 6 -8.17 -26.50 -12.79
N ILE A 7 -7.04 -27.04 -12.36
CA ILE A 7 -6.28 -26.53 -11.22
C ILE A 7 -5.77 -25.12 -11.48
N LYS A 8 -5.21 -24.85 -12.65
CA LYS A 8 -4.75 -23.47 -13.02
C LYS A 8 -5.90 -22.47 -13.02
N SER A 9 -7.08 -22.88 -13.46
CA SER A 9 -8.29 -22.04 -13.45
C SER A 9 -8.75 -21.77 -12.00
N PHE A 10 -8.79 -22.78 -11.16
CA PHE A 10 -9.16 -22.65 -9.74
C PHE A 10 -8.24 -21.70 -8.97
N ASN A 11 -6.92 -21.87 -9.11
CA ASN A 11 -5.92 -20.99 -8.50
C ASN A 11 -6.11 -19.52 -8.88
N TYR A 12 -6.46 -19.29 -10.14
CA TYR A 12 -6.72 -17.96 -10.63
C TYR A 12 -8.00 -17.35 -10.04
N TYR A 13 -9.09 -18.11 -9.88
CA TYR A 13 -10.30 -17.59 -9.22
C TYR A 13 -10.06 -17.24 -7.75
N ILE A 14 -9.24 -18.02 -7.04
CA ILE A 14 -8.82 -17.66 -5.68
C ILE A 14 -8.09 -16.31 -5.66
N PHE A 15 -7.19 -16.06 -6.63
CA PHE A 15 -6.50 -14.78 -6.73
C PHE A 15 -7.46 -13.60 -6.99
N ILE A 16 -8.45 -13.78 -7.89
CA ILE A 16 -9.46 -12.73 -8.17
C ILE A 16 -10.21 -12.30 -6.91
N LEU A 17 -10.47 -13.20 -5.98
CA LEU A 17 -11.20 -12.89 -4.74
C LEU A 17 -10.40 -12.07 -3.73
N LEU A 18 -9.09 -11.89 -3.91
CA LEU A 18 -8.24 -11.19 -2.95
C LEU A 18 -8.71 -9.76 -2.61
N PRO A 19 -9.13 -8.89 -3.57
CA PRO A 19 -9.64 -7.57 -3.22
C PRO A 19 -10.87 -7.63 -2.30
N LEU A 20 -11.80 -8.54 -2.54
CA LEU A 20 -12.98 -8.73 -1.69
C LEU A 20 -12.60 -9.31 -0.32
N ALA A 21 -11.71 -10.29 -0.29
CA ALA A 21 -11.26 -10.92 0.95
C ALA A 21 -10.62 -9.91 1.92
N LEU A 22 -9.88 -8.92 1.39
CA LEU A 22 -9.27 -7.86 2.18
C LEU A 22 -10.28 -6.89 2.83
N ILE A 23 -11.51 -6.82 2.30
CA ILE A 23 -12.60 -6.06 2.91
C ILE A 23 -13.28 -6.91 3.99
N LEU A 24 -13.55 -8.19 3.68
CA LEU A 24 -14.38 -9.04 4.54
C LEU A 24 -13.61 -9.61 5.73
N SER A 25 -12.36 -10.05 5.52
CA SER A 25 -11.56 -10.68 6.57
C SER A 25 -10.07 -10.72 6.24
N ASN A 26 -9.26 -10.16 7.12
CA ASN A 26 -7.80 -10.25 7.02
C ASN A 26 -7.30 -11.71 7.10
N ALA A 27 -7.99 -12.59 7.82
CA ALA A 27 -7.66 -14.01 7.90
C ALA A 27 -7.82 -14.70 6.54
N VAL A 28 -8.95 -14.47 5.85
CA VAL A 28 -9.21 -15.02 4.51
C VAL A 28 -8.20 -14.48 3.49
N ALA A 29 -7.92 -13.18 3.52
CA ALA A 29 -6.91 -12.57 2.65
C ALA A 29 -5.51 -13.20 2.88
N ASN A 30 -5.10 -13.40 4.14
CA ASN A 30 -3.84 -14.05 4.48
C ASN A 30 -3.79 -15.51 4.01
N PHE A 31 -4.91 -16.24 4.08
CA PHE A 31 -5.01 -17.59 3.56
C PHE A 31 -4.79 -17.62 2.04
N ILE A 32 -5.44 -16.72 1.30
CA ILE A 32 -5.25 -16.58 -0.16
C ILE A 32 -3.78 -16.30 -0.49
N VAL A 33 -3.16 -15.34 0.20
CA VAL A 33 -1.75 -14.99 -0.02
C VAL A 33 -0.84 -16.16 0.30
N PHE A 34 -1.08 -16.88 1.39
CA PHE A 34 -0.31 -18.07 1.77
C PHE A 34 -0.45 -19.17 0.71
N TYR A 35 -1.68 -19.46 0.29
CA TYR A 35 -1.94 -20.46 -0.75
C TYR A 35 -1.21 -20.14 -2.07
N ILE A 36 -1.29 -18.89 -2.53
CA ILE A 36 -0.60 -18.45 -3.75
C ILE A 36 0.93 -18.48 -3.55
N SER A 37 1.42 -18.21 -2.34
CA SER A 37 2.85 -18.35 -2.02
C SER A 37 3.35 -19.78 -2.15
N LEU A 38 2.54 -20.78 -1.75
CA LEU A 38 2.86 -22.19 -1.97
C LEU A 38 2.97 -22.53 -3.47
N ILE A 39 2.12 -21.95 -4.31
CA ILE A 39 2.24 -22.08 -5.77
C ILE A 39 3.57 -21.49 -6.24
N GLY A 40 3.96 -20.30 -5.73
CA GLY A 40 5.23 -19.67 -6.05
C GLY A 40 6.43 -20.52 -5.64
N ILE A 41 6.40 -21.14 -4.45
CA ILE A 41 7.43 -22.10 -3.99
C ILE A 41 7.49 -23.30 -4.94
N TYR A 42 6.35 -23.90 -5.28
CA TYR A 42 6.28 -25.04 -6.21
C TYR A 42 6.87 -24.68 -7.60
N GLU A 43 6.52 -23.54 -8.18
CA GLU A 43 7.06 -23.08 -9.46
C GLU A 43 8.57 -22.81 -9.40
N THR A 44 9.06 -22.34 -8.25
CA THR A 44 10.49 -22.16 -7.99
C THR A 44 11.19 -23.51 -7.88
N ALA A 45 10.65 -24.46 -7.12
CA ALA A 45 11.20 -25.81 -7.01
C ALA A 45 11.29 -26.54 -8.37
N LYS A 46 10.38 -26.23 -9.30
CA LYS A 46 10.41 -26.71 -10.70
C LYS A 46 11.39 -25.93 -11.61
N GLY A 47 12.16 -25.00 -11.06
CA GLY A 47 13.15 -24.23 -11.83
C GLY A 47 12.57 -23.12 -12.72
N ARG A 48 11.23 -22.96 -12.78
CA ARG A 48 10.56 -22.07 -13.73
C ARG A 48 10.74 -20.57 -13.43
N THR A 49 11.13 -20.23 -12.20
CA THR A 49 11.31 -18.85 -11.75
C THR A 49 12.77 -18.49 -11.44
N TYR A 50 13.73 -19.40 -11.65
CA TYR A 50 15.14 -19.18 -11.30
C TYR A 50 15.75 -17.94 -11.95
N HIS A 51 15.33 -17.60 -13.16
CA HIS A 51 15.82 -16.42 -13.85
C HIS A 51 15.55 -15.11 -13.11
N PHE A 52 14.51 -15.05 -12.25
CA PHE A 52 14.23 -13.87 -11.45
C PHE A 52 15.22 -13.65 -10.31
N PHE A 53 15.81 -14.72 -9.78
CA PHE A 53 16.80 -14.63 -8.70
C PHE A 53 18.14 -13.99 -9.14
N LYS A 54 18.32 -13.77 -10.45
CA LYS A 54 19.42 -12.97 -10.99
C LYS A 54 19.24 -11.46 -10.74
N ASN A 55 17.99 -10.99 -10.49
CA ASN A 55 17.70 -9.58 -10.28
C ASN A 55 18.22 -9.11 -8.91
N ASN A 56 18.94 -8.00 -8.91
CA ASN A 56 19.56 -7.46 -7.69
C ASN A 56 18.53 -7.11 -6.61
N PHE A 57 17.36 -6.56 -6.96
CA PHE A 57 16.34 -6.24 -5.97
C PHE A 57 15.80 -7.49 -5.25
N ILE A 58 15.68 -8.65 -5.95
CA ILE A 58 15.27 -9.92 -5.33
C ILE A 58 16.37 -10.43 -4.40
N LYS A 59 17.64 -10.35 -4.81
CA LYS A 59 18.77 -10.73 -3.95
C LYS A 59 18.81 -9.90 -2.68
N ILE A 60 18.65 -8.58 -2.80
CA ILE A 60 18.61 -7.65 -1.65
C ILE A 60 17.41 -7.97 -0.75
N PHE A 61 16.23 -8.25 -1.32
CA PHE A 61 15.06 -8.64 -0.54
C PHE A 61 15.29 -9.95 0.24
N ILE A 62 15.92 -10.96 -0.36
CA ILE A 62 16.26 -12.21 0.31
C ILE A 62 17.27 -11.96 1.43
N LEU A 63 18.34 -11.19 1.17
CA LEU A 63 19.33 -10.81 2.17
C LEU A 63 18.68 -10.06 3.32
N PHE A 64 17.75 -9.18 3.03
CA PHE A 64 16.96 -8.47 4.03
C PHE A 64 16.12 -9.45 4.89
N CYS A 65 15.43 -10.42 4.27
CA CYS A 65 14.67 -11.43 4.99
C CYS A 65 15.57 -12.29 5.91
N ILE A 66 16.77 -12.67 5.45
CA ILE A 66 17.75 -13.37 6.25
C ILE A 66 18.19 -12.49 7.43
N PHE A 67 18.55 -11.23 7.17
CA PHE A 67 18.97 -10.29 8.20
C PHE A 67 17.91 -10.11 9.29
N ILE A 68 16.64 -9.83 8.93
CA ILE A 68 15.59 -9.61 9.93
C ILE A 68 15.31 -10.87 10.76
N THR A 69 15.47 -12.05 10.18
CA THR A 69 15.29 -13.33 10.88
C THR A 69 16.44 -13.57 11.85
N LEU A 70 17.69 -13.44 11.40
CA LEU A 70 18.86 -13.57 12.26
C LEU A 70 18.88 -12.53 13.38
N ASN A 71 18.55 -11.28 13.06
CA ASN A 71 18.44 -10.21 14.06
C ASN A 71 17.42 -10.57 15.16
N SER A 72 16.24 -11.12 14.77
CA SER A 72 15.21 -11.51 15.73
C SER A 72 15.59 -12.73 16.58
N LEU A 73 16.38 -13.64 16.03
CA LEU A 73 16.94 -14.81 16.75
C LEU A 73 18.01 -14.38 17.74
N ILE A 74 19.02 -13.63 17.30
CA ILE A 74 20.16 -13.21 18.12
C ILE A 74 19.70 -12.32 19.31
N LEU A 75 18.74 -11.44 19.06
CA LEU A 75 18.21 -10.57 20.12
C LEU A 75 17.22 -11.27 21.06
N ASN A 76 16.86 -12.51 20.80
CA ASN A 76 15.84 -13.25 21.54
C ASN A 76 14.55 -12.42 21.75
N SER A 77 14.11 -11.74 20.68
CA SER A 77 13.06 -10.71 20.73
C SER A 77 11.63 -11.29 20.82
N GLY A 78 11.51 -12.58 21.14
CA GLY A 78 10.23 -13.27 21.38
C GLY A 78 9.59 -13.85 20.11
N PHE A 79 8.58 -14.70 20.33
CA PHE A 79 7.90 -15.45 19.27
C PHE A 79 7.26 -14.54 18.20
N LEU A 80 6.63 -13.41 18.61
CA LEU A 80 5.99 -12.48 17.69
C LEU A 80 6.99 -11.89 16.70
N SER A 81 8.17 -11.51 17.18
CA SER A 81 9.24 -10.96 16.37
C SER A 81 9.77 -11.97 15.36
N LEU A 82 10.06 -13.17 15.83
CA LEU A 82 10.57 -14.26 14.99
C LEU A 82 9.56 -14.68 13.91
N LYS A 83 8.28 -14.85 14.30
CA LYS A 83 7.18 -15.15 13.37
C LYS A 83 7.06 -14.09 12.28
N SER A 84 7.10 -12.81 12.67
CA SER A 84 6.99 -11.68 11.73
C SER A 84 8.15 -11.66 10.73
N SER A 85 9.36 -12.01 11.17
CA SER A 85 10.56 -12.05 10.33
C SER A 85 10.55 -13.23 9.36
N ILE A 86 10.33 -14.44 9.84
CA ILE A 86 10.36 -15.67 9.01
C ILE A 86 9.27 -15.61 7.93
N LEU A 87 8.05 -15.20 8.31
CA LEU A 87 6.94 -15.17 7.38
C LEU A 87 7.03 -14.04 6.34
N PHE A 88 7.99 -13.12 6.48
CA PHE A 88 8.10 -12.00 5.54
C PHE A 88 8.52 -12.44 4.13
N ILE A 89 9.32 -13.50 4.01
CA ILE A 89 9.76 -14.06 2.72
C ILE A 89 8.58 -14.53 1.84
N ARG A 90 7.41 -14.83 2.43
CA ARG A 90 6.22 -15.26 1.67
C ARG A 90 5.79 -14.30 0.58
N TYR A 91 6.04 -12.99 0.74
CA TYR A 91 5.66 -11.98 -0.25
C TYR A 91 6.43 -12.11 -1.56
N LEU A 92 7.68 -12.58 -1.53
CA LEU A 92 8.41 -12.95 -2.74
C LEU A 92 7.70 -14.09 -3.48
N PHE A 93 7.41 -15.17 -2.76
CA PHE A 93 6.74 -16.34 -3.36
C PHE A 93 5.31 -16.03 -3.80
N PHE A 94 4.61 -15.15 -3.10
CA PHE A 94 3.29 -14.66 -3.52
C PHE A 94 3.36 -13.97 -4.89
N VAL A 95 4.31 -13.07 -5.10
CA VAL A 95 4.52 -12.39 -6.38
C VAL A 95 4.91 -13.38 -7.48
N LEU A 96 5.79 -14.36 -7.20
CA LEU A 96 6.16 -15.42 -8.15
C LEU A 96 4.97 -16.34 -8.47
N GLY A 97 4.12 -16.63 -7.48
CA GLY A 97 2.89 -17.40 -7.68
C GLY A 97 1.91 -16.69 -8.60
N ILE A 98 1.64 -15.39 -8.37
CA ILE A 98 0.79 -14.62 -9.28
C ILE A 98 1.40 -14.58 -10.68
N TRP A 99 2.70 -14.30 -10.80
CA TRP A 99 3.38 -14.30 -12.10
C TRP A 99 3.16 -15.61 -12.85
N SER A 100 3.29 -16.75 -12.19
CA SER A 100 3.10 -18.06 -12.83
C SER A 100 1.67 -18.28 -13.36
N MET A 101 0.67 -17.70 -12.71
CA MET A 101 -0.73 -17.79 -13.11
C MET A 101 -1.09 -16.90 -14.32
N ILE A 102 -0.41 -15.74 -14.45
CA ILE A 102 -0.76 -14.72 -15.47
C ILE A 102 0.20 -14.68 -16.66
N LYS A 103 1.41 -15.25 -16.56
CA LYS A 103 2.46 -15.17 -17.60
C LYS A 103 2.01 -15.60 -19.00
N ASP A 104 1.10 -16.57 -19.08
CA ASP A 104 0.61 -17.13 -20.35
C ASP A 104 -0.65 -16.42 -20.85
N ASN A 105 -1.32 -15.60 -20.02
CA ASN A 105 -2.59 -14.96 -20.36
C ASN A 105 -2.81 -13.64 -19.60
N GLU A 106 -2.56 -12.53 -20.29
CA GLU A 106 -2.77 -11.17 -19.75
C GLU A 106 -4.25 -10.84 -19.45
N VAL A 107 -5.21 -11.56 -20.09
CA VAL A 107 -6.65 -11.38 -19.82
C VAL A 107 -6.99 -11.69 -18.37
N LYS A 108 -6.26 -12.60 -17.76
CA LYS A 108 -6.46 -12.93 -16.33
C LYS A 108 -6.23 -11.71 -15.43
N LEU A 109 -5.15 -10.97 -15.66
CA LEU A 109 -4.88 -9.76 -14.87
C LEU A 109 -5.92 -8.67 -15.15
N PHE A 110 -6.43 -8.59 -16.38
CA PHE A 110 -7.53 -7.69 -16.73
C PHE A 110 -8.80 -8.00 -15.94
N ASN A 111 -9.20 -9.25 -15.84
CA ASN A 111 -10.39 -9.64 -15.08
C ASN A 111 -10.23 -9.36 -13.58
N PHE A 112 -9.03 -9.52 -13.02
CA PHE A 112 -8.74 -9.12 -11.64
C PHE A 112 -9.02 -7.63 -11.42
N PHE A 113 -8.52 -6.77 -12.29
CA PHE A 113 -8.74 -5.32 -12.16
C PHE A 113 -10.17 -4.91 -12.53
N LYS A 114 -10.83 -5.61 -13.44
CA LYS A 114 -12.26 -5.43 -13.71
C LYS A 114 -13.10 -5.72 -12.46
N PHE A 115 -12.81 -6.82 -11.76
CA PHE A 115 -13.47 -7.17 -10.50
C PHE A 115 -13.22 -6.10 -9.42
N TYR A 116 -11.96 -5.63 -9.27
CA TYR A 116 -11.66 -4.52 -8.38
C TYR A 116 -12.44 -3.24 -8.75
N THR A 117 -12.60 -2.92 -10.03
CA THR A 117 -13.37 -1.73 -10.46
C THR A 117 -14.84 -1.82 -10.04
N VAL A 118 -15.43 -3.02 -10.09
CA VAL A 118 -16.79 -3.25 -9.57
C VAL A 118 -16.83 -3.00 -8.06
N ILE A 119 -15.87 -3.53 -7.31
CA ILE A 119 -15.77 -3.28 -5.85
C ILE A 119 -15.63 -1.77 -5.57
N LEU A 120 -14.82 -1.05 -6.34
CA LEU A 120 -14.63 0.40 -6.18
C LEU A 120 -15.96 1.18 -6.35
N ILE A 121 -16.80 0.77 -7.32
CA ILE A 121 -18.11 1.39 -7.51
C ILE A 121 -19.02 1.12 -6.30
N PHE A 122 -19.03 -0.11 -5.77
CA PHE A 122 -19.80 -0.40 -4.56
C PHE A 122 -19.32 0.39 -3.35
N LEU A 123 -18.02 0.50 -3.15
CA LEU A 123 -17.44 1.31 -2.07
C LEU A 123 -17.76 2.79 -2.25
N PHE A 124 -17.77 3.29 -3.49
CA PHE A 124 -18.15 4.67 -3.80
C PHE A 124 -19.61 4.96 -3.41
N ILE A 125 -20.52 4.08 -3.81
CA ILE A 125 -21.95 4.22 -3.49
C ILE A 125 -22.16 4.15 -1.97
N ASP A 126 -21.58 3.17 -1.31
CA ASP A 126 -21.76 2.97 0.14
C ASP A 126 -21.11 4.09 0.97
N ALA A 127 -19.93 4.58 0.59
CA ALA A 127 -19.27 5.67 1.29
C ALA A 127 -20.08 6.98 1.20
N ASN A 128 -20.64 7.29 0.02
CA ASN A 128 -21.53 8.44 -0.15
C ASN A 128 -22.86 8.25 0.63
N PHE A 129 -23.45 7.07 0.56
CA PHE A 129 -24.65 6.76 1.35
C PHE A 129 -24.37 6.95 2.85
N GLN A 130 -23.26 6.41 3.35
CA GLN A 130 -22.85 6.55 4.75
C GLN A 130 -22.61 8.00 5.16
N LEU A 131 -22.03 8.83 4.26
CA LEU A 131 -21.81 10.26 4.50
C LEU A 131 -23.10 11.01 4.76
N PHE A 132 -24.15 10.75 3.95
CA PHE A 132 -25.42 11.46 4.01
C PHE A 132 -26.45 10.78 4.93
N ASN A 133 -26.23 9.55 5.36
CA ASN A 133 -27.09 8.78 6.24
C ASN A 133 -26.58 8.69 7.69
N HIS A 134 -26.13 9.83 8.25
CA HIS A 134 -25.68 9.94 9.64
C HIS A 134 -24.64 8.88 10.04
N GLY A 135 -23.75 8.49 9.13
CA GLY A 135 -22.69 7.53 9.37
C GLY A 135 -23.09 6.05 9.28
N LYS A 136 -24.34 5.74 8.93
CA LYS A 136 -24.81 4.37 8.71
C LYS A 136 -24.56 3.95 7.26
N ASN A 137 -23.86 2.85 7.06
CA ASN A 137 -23.64 2.25 5.75
C ASN A 137 -24.88 1.44 5.28
N LEU A 138 -24.84 0.90 4.06
CA LEU A 138 -25.94 0.14 3.46
C LEU A 138 -26.38 -1.09 4.27
N ILE A 139 -25.51 -1.66 5.11
CA ILE A 139 -25.82 -2.79 6.00
C ILE A 139 -26.16 -2.35 7.44
N GLY A 140 -26.31 -1.04 7.68
CA GLY A 140 -26.73 -0.49 8.97
C GLY A 140 -25.59 -0.25 9.99
N TYR A 141 -24.34 -0.56 9.66
CA TYR A 141 -23.21 -0.28 10.54
C TYR A 141 -22.93 1.23 10.61
N ASN A 142 -22.76 1.76 11.84
CA ASN A 142 -22.52 3.18 12.08
C ASN A 142 -21.10 3.43 12.58
N SER A 143 -20.22 3.94 11.72
CA SER A 143 -18.84 4.28 12.07
C SER A 143 -18.72 5.51 12.95
N TYR A 144 -19.63 6.46 12.90
CA TYR A 144 -19.57 7.71 13.67
C TYR A 144 -19.67 7.50 15.19
N LEU A 145 -20.39 6.44 15.62
CA LEU A 145 -20.52 6.14 17.05
C LEU A 145 -19.19 5.77 17.71
N PHE A 146 -18.21 5.33 16.90
CA PHE A 146 -17.00 4.75 17.45
C PHE A 146 -15.74 5.58 17.20
N GLN A 147 -15.70 6.46 16.16
CA GLN A 147 -14.42 7.09 15.78
C GLN A 147 -14.56 8.40 15.00
N ASN A 148 -14.63 9.52 15.70
CA ASN A 148 -14.31 10.88 15.19
C ASN A 148 -14.84 11.23 13.78
N ASN A 149 -16.10 10.92 13.49
CA ASN A 149 -16.78 11.26 12.22
C ASN A 149 -16.09 10.72 10.96
N ARG A 150 -15.41 9.57 11.05
CA ARG A 150 -14.76 8.93 9.90
C ARG A 150 -15.65 7.85 9.30
N ILE A 151 -15.54 7.69 7.98
CA ILE A 151 -16.30 6.71 7.22
C ILE A 151 -15.44 5.47 6.94
N SER A 152 -16.00 4.29 7.26
CA SER A 152 -15.33 3.00 7.06
C SER A 152 -15.96 2.12 5.98
N SER A 153 -17.18 2.46 5.51
CA SER A 153 -17.93 1.63 4.57
C SER A 153 -18.04 0.18 5.08
N PHE A 154 -17.76 -0.82 4.27
CA PHE A 154 -17.80 -2.23 4.64
C PHE A 154 -16.64 -2.74 5.51
N PHE A 155 -15.70 -1.87 5.88
CA PHE A 155 -14.59 -2.24 6.78
C PHE A 155 -14.96 -2.20 8.27
N ASN A 156 -16.23 -1.96 8.60
CA ASN A 156 -16.75 -1.92 9.97
C ASN A 156 -15.94 -0.99 10.90
N SER A 157 -15.33 -1.53 11.95
CA SER A 157 -14.50 -0.76 12.90
C SER A 157 -13.15 -0.34 12.36
N GLU A 158 -12.70 -0.91 11.24
CA GLU A 158 -11.39 -0.61 10.67
C GLU A 158 -11.45 0.63 9.76
N LEU A 159 -10.73 1.68 10.13
CA LEU A 159 -10.72 2.94 9.38
C LEU A 159 -9.63 2.93 8.29
N ILE A 160 -9.72 2.00 7.35
CA ILE A 160 -8.73 1.74 6.31
C ILE A 160 -9.31 1.86 4.88
N LEU A 161 -10.54 2.37 4.75
CA LEU A 161 -11.21 2.53 3.46
C LEU A 161 -10.37 3.33 2.45
N GLY A 162 -9.90 4.52 2.85
CA GLY A 162 -9.08 5.37 2.00
C GLY A 162 -7.77 4.70 1.59
N SER A 163 -7.08 4.07 2.54
CA SER A 163 -5.85 3.32 2.28
C SER A 163 -6.04 2.12 1.35
N TYR A 164 -7.20 1.47 1.41
CA TYR A 164 -7.56 0.38 0.51
C TYR A 164 -7.72 0.86 -0.93
N VAL A 165 -8.60 1.86 -1.13
CA VAL A 165 -8.88 2.36 -2.48
C VAL A 165 -7.68 3.06 -3.11
N GLU A 166 -6.89 3.81 -2.33
CA GLU A 166 -5.63 4.42 -2.77
C GLU A 166 -4.71 3.37 -3.41
N LYS A 167 -4.38 2.32 -2.66
CA LYS A 167 -3.39 1.33 -3.07
C LYS A 167 -3.85 0.52 -4.27
N PHE A 168 -5.06 -0.02 -4.23
CA PHE A 168 -5.58 -0.80 -5.36
C PHE A 168 -5.80 0.03 -6.62
N SER A 169 -6.24 1.28 -6.48
CA SER A 169 -6.43 2.16 -7.64
C SER A 169 -5.10 2.51 -8.32
N ILE A 170 -4.04 2.77 -7.55
CA ILE A 170 -2.70 2.97 -8.11
C ILE A 170 -2.28 1.74 -8.93
N ILE A 171 -2.41 0.54 -8.37
CA ILE A 171 -2.06 -0.72 -9.07
C ILE A 171 -2.91 -0.91 -10.33
N CYS A 172 -4.22 -0.64 -10.23
CA CYS A 172 -5.16 -0.74 -11.36
C CYS A 172 -4.80 0.25 -12.49
N ILE A 173 -4.52 1.50 -12.15
CA ILE A 173 -4.11 2.53 -13.11
C ILE A 173 -2.77 2.18 -13.77
N CYS A 174 -1.80 1.64 -12.99
CA CYS A 174 -0.56 1.11 -13.54
C CYS A 174 -0.83 0.03 -14.59
N TYR A 175 -1.67 -0.94 -14.27
CA TYR A 175 -2.03 -2.01 -15.21
C TYR A 175 -2.68 -1.46 -16.48
N LEU A 176 -3.73 -0.64 -16.34
CA LEU A 176 -4.46 -0.08 -17.47
C LEU A 176 -3.57 0.76 -18.40
N THR A 177 -2.64 1.52 -17.82
CA THR A 177 -1.72 2.36 -18.59
C THR A 177 -0.64 1.55 -19.28
N ILE A 178 -0.15 0.48 -18.65
CA ILE A 178 0.95 -0.34 -19.15
C ILE A 178 0.47 -1.30 -20.25
N PHE A 179 -0.70 -1.91 -20.08
CA PHE A 179 -1.16 -3.02 -20.93
C PHE A 179 -2.35 -2.68 -21.84
N LYS A 180 -3.10 -1.59 -21.58
CA LYS A 180 -4.36 -1.25 -22.32
C LYS A 180 -4.34 0.17 -22.89
N ASN A 181 -3.59 0.40 -23.96
CA ASN A 181 -3.29 1.74 -24.49
C ASN A 181 -4.50 2.56 -25.02
N LYS A 182 -5.59 1.96 -25.55
CA LYS A 182 -6.62 2.72 -26.30
C LYS A 182 -7.98 2.89 -25.64
N THR A 183 -8.44 1.95 -24.80
CA THR A 183 -9.82 1.94 -24.29
C THR A 183 -9.96 2.50 -22.87
N SER A 184 -8.87 2.85 -22.22
CA SER A 184 -8.85 3.01 -20.76
C SER A 184 -8.93 4.46 -20.25
N LYS A 185 -8.85 5.49 -21.12
CA LYS A 185 -8.76 6.89 -20.65
C LYS A 185 -9.95 7.32 -19.80
N LYS A 186 -11.18 7.00 -20.22
CA LYS A 186 -12.41 7.31 -19.45
C LYS A 186 -12.43 6.51 -18.15
N ILE A 187 -12.12 5.21 -18.19
CA ILE A 187 -12.08 4.34 -17.01
C ILE A 187 -11.04 4.83 -16.01
N ILE A 188 -9.85 5.20 -16.47
CA ILE A 188 -8.79 5.73 -15.59
C ILE A 188 -9.25 7.02 -14.94
N PHE A 189 -9.90 7.92 -15.68
CA PHE A 189 -10.43 9.15 -15.10
C PHE A 189 -11.48 8.88 -14.02
N PHE A 190 -12.42 7.96 -14.25
CA PHE A 190 -13.39 7.56 -13.23
C PHE A 190 -12.72 6.95 -11.98
N ILE A 191 -11.70 6.09 -12.16
CA ILE A 191 -10.96 5.53 -11.04
C ILE A 191 -10.25 6.64 -10.25
N LEU A 192 -9.60 7.58 -10.92
CA LEU A 192 -8.93 8.72 -10.26
C LEU A 192 -9.93 9.54 -9.45
N PHE A 193 -11.06 9.90 -10.05
CA PHE A 193 -12.08 10.72 -9.42
C PHE A 193 -12.72 10.03 -8.22
N PHE A 194 -13.24 8.81 -8.39
CA PHE A 194 -13.90 8.06 -7.31
C PHE A 194 -12.95 7.76 -6.16
N THR A 195 -11.69 7.44 -6.47
CA THR A 195 -10.71 7.19 -5.41
C THR A 195 -10.37 8.45 -4.62
N LEU A 196 -10.19 9.61 -5.27
CA LEU A 196 -9.97 10.88 -4.57
C LEU A 196 -11.14 11.21 -3.65
N GLU A 197 -12.36 11.05 -4.14
CA GLU A 197 -13.57 11.31 -3.36
C GLU A 197 -13.69 10.38 -2.17
N ILE A 198 -13.53 9.07 -2.36
CA ILE A 198 -13.58 8.11 -1.25
C ILE A 198 -12.46 8.38 -0.23
N CYS A 199 -11.24 8.70 -0.68
CA CYS A 199 -10.15 9.06 0.23
C CYS A 199 -10.47 10.30 1.06
N LEU A 200 -11.11 11.32 0.46
CA LEU A 200 -11.59 12.52 1.18
C LEU A 200 -12.65 12.15 2.20
N ILE A 201 -13.71 11.46 1.77
CA ILE A 201 -14.86 11.06 2.59
C ILE A 201 -14.44 10.17 3.76
N SER A 202 -13.48 9.26 3.56
CA SER A 202 -12.98 8.37 4.61
C SER A 202 -12.31 9.10 5.77
N GLY A 203 -11.89 10.37 5.58
CA GLY A 203 -11.15 11.14 6.56
C GLY A 203 -9.72 10.65 6.79
N GLU A 204 -9.20 9.79 5.92
CA GLU A 204 -7.80 9.33 5.94
C GLU A 204 -6.89 10.32 5.21
N ARG A 205 -6.46 11.39 5.93
CA ARG A 205 -5.64 12.47 5.37
C ARG A 205 -4.43 11.96 4.57
N ARG A 206 -3.72 10.95 5.11
CA ARG A 206 -2.56 10.35 4.42
C ARG A 206 -2.93 9.76 3.07
N ALA A 207 -3.99 8.96 2.99
CA ALA A 207 -4.44 8.33 1.74
C ALA A 207 -4.91 9.39 0.73
N PHE A 208 -5.61 10.42 1.20
CA PHE A 208 -6.05 11.52 0.36
C PHE A 208 -4.88 12.29 -0.26
N TYR A 209 -3.93 12.78 0.55
CA TYR A 209 -2.81 13.56 0.03
C TYR A 209 -1.86 12.73 -0.84
N SER A 210 -1.57 11.49 -0.51
CA SER A 210 -0.71 10.65 -1.33
C SER A 210 -1.36 10.32 -2.68
N PHE A 211 -2.68 10.06 -2.70
CA PHE A 211 -3.38 9.82 -3.97
C PHE A 211 -3.59 11.11 -4.79
N LEU A 212 -3.73 12.26 -4.13
CA LEU A 212 -3.76 13.57 -4.81
C LEU A 212 -2.43 13.84 -5.53
N ILE A 213 -1.30 13.59 -4.88
CA ILE A 213 0.03 13.68 -5.47
C ILE A 213 0.16 12.72 -6.66
N PHE A 214 -0.26 11.46 -6.50
CA PHE A 214 -0.27 10.49 -7.59
C PHE A 214 -1.09 10.98 -8.78
N THR A 215 -2.31 11.46 -8.54
CA THR A 215 -3.24 11.97 -9.55
C THR A 215 -2.64 13.16 -10.30
N PHE A 216 -2.02 14.10 -9.58
CA PHE A 216 -1.33 15.24 -10.19
C PHE A 216 -0.23 14.76 -11.15
N PHE A 217 0.71 13.93 -10.67
CA PHE A 217 1.78 13.40 -11.52
C PHE A 217 1.23 12.59 -12.70
N TYR A 218 0.20 11.79 -12.49
CA TYR A 218 -0.41 11.01 -13.54
C TYR A 218 -1.01 11.89 -14.63
N ILE A 219 -1.85 12.87 -14.28
CA ILE A 219 -2.52 13.76 -15.23
C ILE A 219 -1.49 14.58 -16.04
N PHE A 220 -0.49 15.15 -15.38
CA PHE A 220 0.44 16.07 -16.04
C PHE A 220 1.52 15.35 -16.84
N PHE A 221 2.06 14.25 -16.37
CA PHE A 221 3.22 13.61 -16.99
C PHE A 221 2.89 12.34 -17.79
N ILE A 222 1.84 11.61 -17.42
CA ILE A 222 1.52 10.31 -18.04
C ILE A 222 0.32 10.43 -18.98
N PHE A 223 -0.74 11.11 -18.55
CA PHE A 223 -2.03 11.13 -19.25
C PHE A 223 -1.94 11.95 -20.54
N ASN A 224 -2.03 11.25 -21.68
CA ASN A 224 -1.86 11.87 -23.00
C ASN A 224 -3.18 12.44 -23.53
N ILE A 225 -3.55 13.63 -23.06
CA ILE A 225 -4.70 14.44 -23.49
C ILE A 225 -4.27 15.89 -23.65
N ASN A 226 -5.11 16.70 -24.33
CA ASN A 226 -4.87 18.12 -24.50
C ASN A 226 -4.75 18.86 -23.16
N ASN A 227 -3.81 19.80 -23.05
CA ASN A 227 -3.57 20.56 -21.82
C ASN A 227 -4.81 21.34 -21.33
N LYS A 228 -5.64 21.88 -22.22
CA LYS A 228 -6.90 22.52 -21.85
C LYS A 228 -7.84 21.54 -21.11
N ILE A 229 -7.92 20.29 -21.60
CA ILE A 229 -8.72 19.23 -20.97
C ILE A 229 -8.11 18.84 -19.61
N LYS A 230 -6.77 18.76 -19.50
CA LYS A 230 -6.10 18.48 -18.21
C LYS A 230 -6.47 19.53 -17.16
N ILE A 231 -6.35 20.81 -17.52
CA ILE A 231 -6.68 21.93 -16.63
C ILE A 231 -8.16 21.86 -16.25
N PHE A 232 -9.06 21.69 -17.23
CA PHE A 232 -10.50 21.58 -16.97
C PHE A 232 -10.83 20.45 -15.99
N LEU A 233 -10.28 19.24 -16.21
CA LEU A 233 -10.49 18.08 -15.33
C LEU A 233 -9.93 18.32 -13.94
N THR A 234 -8.77 18.97 -13.83
CA THR A 234 -8.16 19.29 -12.53
C THR A 234 -9.02 20.32 -11.77
N VAL A 235 -9.47 21.38 -12.43
CA VAL A 235 -10.35 22.39 -11.84
C VAL A 235 -11.68 21.76 -11.41
N LEU A 236 -12.29 20.96 -12.28
CA LEU A 236 -13.54 20.25 -11.97
C LEU A 236 -13.38 19.34 -10.73
N THR A 237 -12.29 18.58 -10.66
CA THR A 237 -12.01 17.70 -9.52
C THR A 237 -11.82 18.51 -8.23
N ILE A 238 -11.02 19.58 -8.27
CA ILE A 238 -10.81 20.44 -7.09
C ILE A 238 -12.13 21.08 -6.65
N SER A 239 -12.93 21.60 -7.58
CA SER A 239 -14.21 22.23 -7.27
C SER A 239 -15.19 21.25 -6.62
N THR A 240 -15.32 20.04 -7.16
CA THR A 240 -16.22 19.02 -6.58
C THR A 240 -15.78 18.58 -5.19
N LEU A 241 -14.49 18.36 -4.96
CA LEU A 241 -13.95 17.99 -3.64
C LEU A 241 -14.12 19.15 -2.64
N SER A 242 -13.92 20.39 -3.06
CA SER A 242 -14.16 21.58 -2.23
C SER A 242 -15.63 21.70 -1.84
N ILE A 243 -16.55 21.56 -2.79
CA ILE A 243 -18.00 21.60 -2.54
C ILE A 243 -18.39 20.54 -1.52
N LEU A 244 -17.95 19.28 -1.69
CA LEU A 244 -18.22 18.20 -0.74
C LEU A 244 -17.68 18.51 0.65
N THR A 245 -16.48 19.08 0.74
CA THR A 245 -15.87 19.45 2.02
C THR A 245 -16.69 20.52 2.74
N PHE A 246 -17.22 21.52 2.02
CA PHE A 246 -18.01 22.60 2.62
C PHE A 246 -19.47 22.21 2.90
N LEU A 247 -20.05 21.29 2.13
CA LEU A 247 -21.40 20.76 2.39
C LEU A 247 -21.48 19.86 3.62
N SER A 248 -20.39 19.20 3.99
CA SER A 248 -20.34 18.33 5.16
C SER A 248 -19.52 18.97 6.28
N SER A 249 -20.18 19.31 7.40
CA SER A 249 -19.52 19.81 8.61
C SER A 249 -18.45 18.84 9.12
N ASN A 250 -18.72 17.54 9.04
CA ASN A 250 -17.79 16.48 9.46
C ASN A 250 -16.51 16.48 8.61
N LEU A 251 -16.65 16.59 7.28
CA LEU A 251 -15.48 16.66 6.38
C LEU A 251 -14.69 17.95 6.59
N LYS A 252 -15.38 19.10 6.74
CA LYS A 252 -14.74 20.38 7.02
C LYS A 252 -13.93 20.32 8.33
N ASN A 253 -14.54 19.83 9.39
CA ASN A 253 -13.87 19.67 10.68
C ASN A 253 -12.64 18.77 10.53
N ARG A 254 -12.81 17.59 9.95
CA ARG A 254 -11.75 16.59 9.83
C ARG A 254 -10.59 17.00 8.93
N THR A 255 -10.88 17.59 7.76
CA THR A 255 -9.84 17.94 6.78
C THR A 255 -9.16 19.27 7.04
N ILE A 256 -9.87 20.25 7.57
CA ILE A 256 -9.35 21.60 7.76
C ILE A 256 -9.04 21.85 9.23
N LEU A 257 -10.06 21.82 10.12
CA LEU A 257 -9.90 22.26 11.51
C LEU A 257 -8.99 21.32 12.31
N ASP A 258 -9.24 20.01 12.27
CA ASP A 258 -8.39 19.04 12.99
C ASP A 258 -6.96 19.02 12.48
N THR A 259 -6.76 19.30 11.16
CA THR A 259 -5.41 19.39 10.60
C THR A 259 -4.70 20.63 11.08
N TYR A 260 -5.36 21.78 11.04
CA TYR A 260 -4.81 23.04 11.55
C TYR A 260 -4.46 22.94 13.04
N ASN A 261 -5.41 22.48 13.87
CA ASN A 261 -5.19 22.32 15.32
C ASN A 261 -4.02 21.37 15.62
N SER A 262 -3.98 20.20 14.95
CA SER A 262 -2.88 19.24 15.14
C SER A 262 -1.52 19.80 14.76
N LEU A 263 -1.44 20.64 13.72
CA LEU A 263 -0.20 21.29 13.32
C LEU A 263 0.20 22.42 14.28
N SER A 264 -0.76 23.23 14.76
CA SER A 264 -0.48 24.29 15.72
C SER A 264 -0.01 23.76 17.07
N GLU A 265 -0.61 22.68 17.59
CA GLU A 265 -0.20 22.02 18.83
C GLU A 265 1.21 21.44 18.77
N THR A 266 1.66 20.99 17.62
CA THR A 266 3.02 20.46 17.43
C THR A 266 4.04 21.48 16.93
N GLY A 267 3.71 22.78 16.96
CA GLY A 267 4.57 23.84 16.47
C GLY A 267 4.83 23.76 14.96
N TYR A 268 3.79 23.38 14.20
CA TYR A 268 3.84 23.19 12.74
C TYR A 268 4.83 22.12 12.28
N THR A 269 5.14 21.16 13.15
CA THR A 269 5.90 19.98 12.75
C THR A 269 5.06 19.08 11.85
N TYR A 270 5.72 18.26 11.06
CA TYR A 270 5.08 17.33 10.12
C TYR A 270 4.19 16.26 10.80
N PHE A 271 4.37 16.00 12.08
CA PHE A 271 3.63 14.99 12.82
C PHE A 271 2.47 15.61 13.60
N SER A 272 1.28 14.99 13.53
CA SER A 272 0.23 15.26 14.52
C SER A 272 0.73 14.87 15.93
N THR A 273 0.11 15.42 16.97
CA THR A 273 0.51 15.23 18.38
C THR A 273 0.77 13.76 18.72
N GLY A 274 -0.16 12.85 18.36
CA GLY A 274 0.00 11.42 18.60
C GLY A 274 1.19 10.81 17.84
N HIS A 275 1.35 11.13 16.55
CA HIS A 275 2.49 10.63 15.76
C HIS A 275 3.83 11.15 16.26
N TYR A 276 3.86 12.39 16.78
CA TYR A 276 5.08 12.94 17.36
C TYR A 276 5.50 12.19 18.63
N GLN A 277 4.55 11.81 19.49
CA GLN A 277 4.83 11.00 20.69
C GLN A 277 5.33 9.60 20.30
N HIS A 278 4.72 8.95 19.31
CA HIS A 278 5.22 7.67 18.80
C HIS A 278 6.63 7.76 18.22
N PHE A 279 6.94 8.85 17.52
CA PHE A 279 8.28 9.11 17.00
C PHE A 279 9.31 9.29 18.13
N LYS A 280 8.99 10.09 19.17
CA LYS A 280 9.87 10.25 20.36
C LYS A 280 10.18 8.90 21.00
N ASN A 281 9.16 8.09 21.22
CA ASN A 281 9.30 6.76 21.81
C ASN A 281 10.22 5.86 20.97
N ALA A 282 10.07 5.90 19.63
CA ALA A 282 10.94 5.15 18.72
C ALA A 282 12.40 5.62 18.76
N ILE A 283 12.64 6.93 18.92
CA ILE A 283 14.00 7.49 19.04
C ILE A 283 14.65 7.08 20.36
N GLU A 284 13.90 7.06 21.47
CA GLU A 284 14.47 6.59 22.75
C GLU A 284 14.83 5.09 22.68
N LEU A 285 14.00 4.26 22.07
CA LEU A 285 14.34 2.86 21.80
C LEU A 285 15.59 2.73 20.92
N PHE A 286 15.70 3.54 19.88
CA PHE A 286 16.89 3.56 19.01
C PHE A 286 18.16 3.91 19.79
N LYS A 287 18.12 4.91 20.68
CA LYS A 287 19.27 5.31 21.51
C LYS A 287 19.77 4.17 22.42
N GLU A 288 18.88 3.30 22.88
CA GLU A 288 19.25 2.14 23.72
C GLU A 288 20.02 1.07 22.91
N LYS A 289 19.62 0.82 21.63
CA LYS A 289 20.26 -0.18 20.76
C LYS A 289 20.44 0.36 19.33
N PRO A 290 21.38 1.29 19.12
CA PRO A 290 21.48 2.05 17.86
C PRO A 290 21.85 1.19 16.63
N PHE A 291 22.60 0.11 16.79
CA PHE A 291 23.03 -0.71 15.66
C PHE A 291 22.05 -1.82 15.29
N THR A 292 21.49 -2.52 16.25
CA THR A 292 20.69 -3.74 16.05
C THR A 292 19.20 -3.56 16.27
N GLY A 293 18.79 -2.48 16.98
CA GLY A 293 17.43 -2.29 17.46
C GLY A 293 16.98 -3.38 18.44
N HIS A 294 15.68 -3.51 18.61
CA HIS A 294 15.04 -4.40 19.60
C HIS A 294 14.40 -5.67 18.98
N GLY A 295 14.53 -5.90 17.67
CA GLY A 295 13.92 -7.02 16.95
C GLY A 295 12.68 -6.61 16.15
N SER A 296 12.25 -7.47 15.21
CA SER A 296 11.11 -7.22 14.33
C SER A 296 9.81 -7.08 15.12
N ASN A 297 8.98 -6.09 14.76
CA ASN A 297 7.66 -5.89 15.37
C ASN A 297 7.70 -5.76 16.91
N SER A 298 8.86 -5.33 17.46
CA SER A 298 9.13 -5.25 18.90
C SER A 298 8.79 -3.90 19.53
N PHE A 299 8.47 -2.87 18.73
CA PHE A 299 8.09 -1.56 19.24
C PHE A 299 6.98 -1.69 20.29
N ARG A 300 5.88 -2.40 19.98
CA ARG A 300 4.74 -2.64 20.86
C ARG A 300 5.08 -3.35 22.19
N LEU A 301 6.20 -4.07 22.23
CA LEU A 301 6.64 -4.81 23.44
C LEU A 301 7.52 -3.96 24.34
N ASN A 302 8.10 -2.89 23.82
CA ASN A 302 9.08 -2.07 24.50
C ASN A 302 8.63 -0.63 24.78
N CYS A 303 7.60 -0.15 24.06
CA CYS A 303 7.20 1.26 24.10
C CYS A 303 6.62 1.68 25.46
N GLU A 304 5.87 0.81 26.17
CA GLU A 304 5.33 1.13 27.50
C GLU A 304 6.45 1.42 28.50
N ARG A 305 7.51 0.65 28.49
CA ARG A 305 8.68 0.87 29.35
C ARG A 305 9.33 2.25 29.09
N ILE A 306 9.38 2.68 27.82
CA ILE A 306 9.89 4.00 27.44
C ILE A 306 8.91 5.10 27.87
N ASP A 307 7.60 4.90 27.68
CA ASP A 307 6.58 5.84 28.13
C ASP A 307 6.70 6.11 29.61
N HIS A 308 6.79 5.07 30.46
CA HIS A 308 6.97 5.22 31.89
C HIS A 308 8.28 5.92 32.25
N LYS A 309 9.38 5.59 31.56
CA LYS A 309 10.71 6.16 31.86
C LYS A 309 10.81 7.64 31.52
N PHE A 310 10.19 8.09 30.43
CA PHE A 310 10.36 9.43 29.87
C PHE A 310 9.06 10.26 29.84
N ASN A 311 7.94 9.76 30.37
CA ASN A 311 6.63 10.39 30.37
C ASN A 311 6.18 10.87 28.97
N ILE A 312 6.32 10.00 27.96
CA ILE A 312 6.08 10.36 26.55
C ILE A 312 4.62 10.15 26.13
N HIS A 313 3.93 9.14 26.68
CA HIS A 313 2.57 8.72 26.29
C HIS A 313 2.41 8.41 24.79
N GLY A 314 3.42 7.77 24.21
CA GLY A 314 3.54 7.48 22.78
C GLY A 314 3.53 5.99 22.44
N CYS A 315 3.06 5.11 23.33
CA CYS A 315 3.02 3.69 23.03
C CYS A 315 1.86 3.33 22.11
N SER A 316 2.14 2.50 21.12
CA SER A 316 1.15 1.93 20.20
C SER A 316 1.68 0.64 19.57
N THR A 317 0.94 0.08 18.62
CA THR A 317 1.39 -1.14 17.91
C THR A 317 2.63 -0.91 17.03
N HIS A 318 2.93 0.33 16.65
CA HIS A 318 4.08 0.73 15.83
C HIS A 318 4.20 2.25 15.82
N PRO A 319 5.34 2.84 15.45
CA PRO A 319 5.56 4.29 15.55
C PRO A 319 4.96 5.12 14.39
N HIS A 320 4.07 4.53 13.58
CA HIS A 320 3.39 5.16 12.46
C HIS A 320 4.30 5.82 11.40
N ASN A 321 5.58 5.44 11.36
CA ASN A 321 6.54 5.84 10.33
C ASN A 321 7.54 4.72 10.13
N ILE A 322 7.80 4.34 8.86
CA ILE A 322 8.68 3.21 8.53
C ILE A 322 10.12 3.46 9.00
N VAL A 323 10.63 4.68 8.82
CA VAL A 323 12.02 5.00 9.21
C VAL A 323 12.20 4.89 10.72
N SER A 324 11.31 5.49 11.50
CA SER A 324 11.34 5.40 12.96
C SER A 324 11.12 3.97 13.45
N GLN A 325 10.28 3.18 12.78
CA GLN A 325 10.10 1.76 13.07
C GLN A 325 11.39 0.97 12.84
N PHE A 326 12.09 1.21 11.72
CA PHE A 326 13.35 0.56 11.43
C PHE A 326 14.45 0.94 12.41
N LEU A 327 14.55 2.22 12.77
CA LEU A 327 15.50 2.68 13.78
C LEU A 327 15.26 1.98 15.13
N ALA A 328 14.03 1.97 15.63
CA ALA A 328 13.70 1.34 16.91
C ALA A 328 13.88 -0.18 16.90
N GLU A 329 13.47 -0.85 15.81
CA GLU A 329 13.39 -2.30 15.76
C GLU A 329 14.61 -2.98 15.16
N LYS A 330 15.36 -2.31 14.27
CA LYS A 330 16.48 -2.86 13.50
C LYS A 330 17.75 -2.04 13.58
N GLY A 331 17.70 -0.87 14.19
CA GLY A 331 18.83 0.05 14.29
C GLY A 331 19.31 0.57 12.92
N LEU A 332 20.50 1.11 12.90
CA LEU A 332 21.15 1.62 11.68
C LEU A 332 21.35 0.55 10.62
N VAL A 333 21.71 -0.67 11.02
CA VAL A 333 21.91 -1.78 10.06
C VAL A 333 20.63 -2.06 9.28
N GLY A 334 19.49 -2.14 9.98
CA GLY A 334 18.20 -2.33 9.31
C GLY A 334 17.81 -1.17 8.42
N LEU A 335 18.06 0.08 8.85
CA LEU A 335 17.81 1.26 8.03
C LEU A 335 18.64 1.24 6.74
N ILE A 336 19.93 0.88 6.81
CA ILE A 336 20.80 0.75 5.63
C ILE A 336 20.22 -0.31 4.66
N PHE A 337 19.77 -1.46 5.15
CA PHE A 337 19.11 -2.46 4.30
C PHE A 337 17.85 -1.90 3.63
N LEU A 338 17.01 -1.17 4.36
CA LEU A 338 15.80 -0.55 3.82
C LEU A 338 16.13 0.45 2.70
N LEU A 339 17.09 1.34 2.94
CA LEU A 339 17.53 2.34 1.98
C LEU A 339 18.18 1.68 0.75
N THR A 340 19.00 0.64 0.94
CA THR A 340 19.60 -0.13 -0.16
C THR A 340 18.53 -0.82 -1.01
N PHE A 341 17.51 -1.39 -0.39
CA PHE A 341 16.38 -1.99 -1.09
C PHE A 341 15.63 -0.96 -1.94
N TYR A 342 15.27 0.20 -1.38
CA TYR A 342 14.63 1.27 -2.14
C TYR A 342 15.52 1.79 -3.27
N SER A 343 16.80 2.02 -2.99
CA SER A 343 17.76 2.49 -3.99
C SER A 343 17.90 1.49 -5.14
N SER A 344 17.89 0.18 -4.87
CA SER A 344 17.97 -0.85 -5.90
C SER A 344 16.74 -0.89 -6.81
N LEU A 345 15.54 -0.67 -6.23
CA LEU A 345 14.31 -0.57 -7.00
C LEU A 345 14.32 0.68 -7.89
N LEU A 346 14.64 1.82 -7.31
CA LEU A 346 14.73 3.11 -8.02
C LEU A 346 15.78 3.05 -9.12
N TYR A 347 16.97 2.51 -8.83
CA TYR A 347 18.05 2.35 -9.81
C TYR A 347 17.64 1.48 -10.98
N GLY A 348 16.99 0.34 -10.72
CA GLY A 348 16.46 -0.54 -11.78
C GLY A 348 15.45 0.16 -12.69
N VAL A 349 14.58 1.00 -12.13
CA VAL A 349 13.64 1.81 -12.91
C VAL A 349 14.36 2.91 -13.70
N VAL A 350 15.30 3.64 -13.06
CA VAL A 350 16.06 4.71 -13.70
C VAL A 350 16.95 4.19 -14.86
N LEU A 351 17.59 3.04 -14.70
CA LEU A 351 18.36 2.41 -15.79
C LEU A 351 17.47 2.08 -17.00
N ASN A 352 16.26 1.61 -16.75
CA ASN A 352 15.29 1.35 -17.82
C ASN A 352 14.83 2.66 -18.51
N LEU A 353 14.72 3.75 -17.76
CA LEU A 353 14.46 5.09 -18.31
C LEU A 353 15.57 5.56 -19.28
N LYS A 354 16.84 5.37 -18.89
CA LYS A 354 18.00 5.76 -19.72
C LYS A 354 18.10 4.96 -21.03
N LYS A 355 17.74 3.66 -21.01
CA LYS A 355 17.84 2.78 -22.17
C LYS A 355 16.75 3.00 -23.22
N ASN A 356 15.55 3.47 -22.85
CA ASN A 356 14.36 3.46 -23.71
C ASN A 356 13.74 4.83 -23.96
N ASN A 357 14.47 5.93 -23.89
CA ASN A 357 13.90 7.28 -23.96
C ASN A 357 12.67 7.41 -23.06
N LEU A 358 12.73 8.18 -21.99
CA LEU A 358 11.67 8.57 -21.02
C LEU A 358 10.31 7.83 -21.21
N ASN A 359 10.30 6.50 -21.04
CA ASN A 359 9.10 5.72 -21.23
C ASN A 359 8.13 6.04 -20.07
N LYS A 360 7.00 6.67 -20.40
CA LYS A 360 5.92 7.05 -19.45
C LYS A 360 5.55 5.93 -18.48
N LYS A 361 5.67 4.68 -18.93
CA LYS A 361 5.45 3.47 -18.15
C LYS A 361 6.41 3.36 -16.95
N ASN A 362 7.70 3.57 -17.17
CA ASN A 362 8.71 3.46 -16.12
C ASN A 362 8.57 4.59 -15.10
N ILE A 363 8.20 5.79 -15.56
CA ILE A 363 7.89 6.93 -14.68
C ILE A 363 6.70 6.56 -13.77
N LEU A 364 5.65 5.97 -14.33
CA LEU A 364 4.46 5.59 -13.57
C LEU A 364 4.79 4.54 -12.50
N ILE A 365 5.56 3.51 -12.83
CA ILE A 365 6.01 2.51 -11.86
C ILE A 365 6.84 3.16 -10.75
N LEU A 366 7.76 4.06 -11.11
CA LEU A 366 8.61 4.78 -10.15
C LEU A 366 7.76 5.60 -9.18
N ILE A 367 6.83 6.41 -9.69
CA ILE A 367 5.94 7.24 -8.86
C ILE A 367 5.10 6.35 -7.94
N SER A 368 4.58 5.24 -8.45
CA SER A 368 3.78 4.31 -7.67
C SER A 368 4.58 3.68 -6.54
N ILE A 369 5.83 3.26 -6.78
CA ILE A 369 6.72 2.72 -5.74
C ILE A 369 7.03 3.78 -4.69
N ILE A 370 7.33 5.02 -5.09
CA ILE A 370 7.61 6.12 -4.17
C ILE A 370 6.39 6.39 -3.26
N ILE A 371 5.19 6.38 -3.81
CA ILE A 371 3.96 6.62 -3.03
C ILE A 371 3.65 5.47 -2.09
N PHE A 372 3.77 4.22 -2.56
CA PHE A 372 3.49 3.04 -1.74
C PHE A 372 4.41 2.90 -0.54
N PHE A 373 5.69 3.16 -0.76
CA PHE A 373 6.76 2.95 0.20
C PHE A 373 7.41 4.26 0.64
N ASN A 374 6.63 5.34 0.67
CA ASN A 374 7.14 6.63 1.10
C ASN A 374 7.60 6.58 2.57
N PRO A 375 8.91 6.77 2.84
CA PRO A 375 9.44 6.71 4.21
C PRO A 375 9.11 7.95 5.04
N PHE A 376 8.66 9.04 4.40
CA PHE A 376 8.43 10.32 5.05
C PHE A 376 6.97 10.51 5.52
N PHE A 377 5.99 9.85 4.88
CA PHE A 377 4.59 9.96 5.31
C PHE A 377 4.28 9.00 6.47
N PRO A 378 3.26 9.33 7.29
CA PRO A 378 2.73 8.37 8.25
C PRO A 378 2.35 7.06 7.56
N SER A 379 2.79 5.93 8.11
CA SER A 379 2.60 4.61 7.52
C SER A 379 2.02 3.65 8.54
N GLY A 380 1.39 2.58 8.04
CA GLY A 380 1.06 1.42 8.87
C GLY A 380 2.32 0.66 9.29
N ASN A 381 2.13 -0.33 10.17
CA ASN A 381 3.21 -1.22 10.58
C ASN A 381 3.82 -1.92 9.36
N PHE A 382 5.15 -1.89 9.25
CA PHE A 382 5.88 -2.54 8.17
C PHE A 382 5.57 -4.05 8.04
N TYR A 383 5.31 -4.72 9.17
CA TYR A 383 4.95 -6.15 9.20
C TYR A 383 3.44 -6.41 9.07
N ASN A 384 2.62 -5.38 8.89
CA ASN A 384 1.18 -5.55 8.74
C ASN A 384 0.86 -6.36 7.47
N SER A 385 0.24 -7.53 7.66
CA SER A 385 -0.07 -8.42 6.55
C SER A 385 -1.04 -7.81 5.55
N TRP A 386 -2.05 -7.07 6.01
CA TRP A 386 -3.05 -6.44 5.15
C TRP A 386 -2.40 -5.46 4.16
N VAL A 387 -1.50 -4.59 4.66
CA VAL A 387 -0.76 -3.63 3.83
C VAL A 387 0.14 -4.36 2.84
N ASN A 388 0.91 -5.35 3.32
CA ASN A 388 1.87 -6.07 2.49
C ASN A 388 1.21 -6.97 1.45
N ASN A 389 0.03 -7.51 1.73
CA ASN A 389 -0.76 -8.29 0.76
C ASN A 389 -1.13 -7.44 -0.47
N ILE A 390 -1.47 -6.15 -0.28
CA ILE A 390 -1.75 -5.25 -1.39
C ILE A 390 -0.45 -4.77 -2.04
N ALA A 391 0.49 -4.28 -1.24
CA ALA A 391 1.71 -3.65 -1.73
C ALA A 391 2.58 -4.60 -2.57
N SER A 392 2.60 -5.90 -2.23
CA SER A 392 3.37 -6.88 -2.98
C SER A 392 2.88 -7.07 -4.43
N ILE A 393 1.61 -6.80 -4.73
CA ILE A 393 1.07 -6.94 -6.11
C ILE A 393 1.79 -6.00 -7.09
N ILE A 394 2.24 -4.82 -6.65
CA ILE A 394 2.91 -3.86 -7.56
C ILE A 394 4.21 -4.43 -8.17
N PHE A 395 4.88 -5.31 -7.44
CA PHE A 395 6.13 -5.92 -7.91
C PHE A 395 5.94 -6.85 -9.11
N ILE A 396 4.72 -7.28 -9.39
CA ILE A 396 4.39 -8.06 -10.60
C ILE A 396 4.79 -7.28 -11.86
N PHE A 397 4.59 -5.96 -11.87
CA PHE A 397 4.92 -5.13 -13.03
C PHE A 397 6.43 -5.05 -13.32
N LEU A 398 7.28 -5.35 -12.34
CA LEU A 398 8.72 -5.48 -12.54
C LEU A 398 9.10 -6.83 -13.15
N LEU A 399 8.27 -7.87 -12.97
CA LEU A 399 8.52 -9.23 -13.46
C LEU A 399 7.92 -9.49 -14.84
N ILE A 400 6.84 -8.78 -15.21
CA ILE A 400 6.18 -8.96 -16.51
C ILE A 400 6.92 -8.13 -17.57
N LYS A 401 7.59 -8.80 -18.50
CA LYS A 401 8.06 -8.19 -19.76
C LYS A 401 6.86 -8.03 -20.67
N LYS A 402 6.65 -6.82 -21.22
CA LYS A 402 5.70 -6.63 -22.32
C LYS A 402 6.16 -7.52 -23.47
N ARG A 403 5.31 -8.43 -23.96
CA ARG A 403 5.55 -9.07 -25.26
C ARG A 403 5.56 -7.92 -26.27
N GLU A 404 6.70 -7.70 -26.91
CA GLU A 404 6.74 -6.86 -28.12
C GLU A 404 5.82 -7.54 -29.12
N THR A 405 4.64 -7.00 -29.32
CA THR A 405 3.82 -7.34 -30.47
C THR A 405 4.56 -6.73 -31.66
N HIS A 406 5.33 -7.56 -32.36
CA HIS A 406 5.73 -7.25 -33.70
C HIS A 406 4.44 -7.14 -34.54
N VAL A 407 4.01 -5.90 -34.82
CA VAL A 407 3.05 -5.53 -35.85
C VAL A 407 3.79 -4.58 -36.76
#